data_0d0881c583efdbaaa0062b6532f22ea2
#
_entry.id   0d0881c583efdbaaa0062b6532f22ea2
#
_cell.length_a   1.000
_cell.length_b   1.000
_cell.length_c   1.000
_cell.angle_alpha   90.00
_cell.angle_beta   90.00
_cell.angle_gamma   90.00
#
_symmetry.space_group_name_H-M   'P 1'
#
loop_
_entity.id
_entity.type
_entity.pdbx_description
1 polymer ?
#
loop_
_entity_poly.entity_id
_entity_poly.type
_entity_poly.pdbx_seq_one_letter_code
_entity_poly.pdbx_strand_id
1 'polypeptide(L)'
;MKSCSLGNSKKETIGEENLEHRSFSYSDISGIGVDSVYNRRDPSDVIKVGNMYYVWYSRMDSPITPGYWATIWYATSEDEGHTWKEQGMALGLGEEGAFDSHSVFTPNILAHNGKYYLYYTAVKPTPGNLNKKFENNSTNDFTAIGVSVADSPDGPFRRIRNNPVIAHSEVSSDFDSYRADDASMLVRDGKIWLYYKGRCIEHGKEGPRLTEMGVALANTPDGPFVKMGNLLDRGHEVLIWREGEGVACLASLSQSINYAEDGLQFSMRYDSLKAIPKAPGLYRPHLEHGNPNVGIPGWGIAMKGRKGLTYLLRYEMNIKK
;
A
#
# COMPACT_ATOMS: atom_id res chain seq x y z
N MET A 1 33.11 0.82 -5.08
CA MET A 1 32.23 1.67 -5.91
C MET A 1 31.48 0.76 -6.88
N LYS A 2 30.25 0.35 -6.50
CA LYS A 2 29.32 -0.27 -7.44
C LYS A 2 28.30 0.81 -7.78
N SER A 3 28.39 1.36 -8.99
CA SER A 3 27.41 2.30 -9.52
C SER A 3 26.05 1.63 -9.60
N CYS A 4 24.97 2.35 -9.31
CA CYS A 4 23.61 1.98 -9.68
C CYS A 4 23.57 1.76 -11.21
N SER A 5 23.81 0.54 -11.65
CA SER A 5 23.71 0.19 -13.06
C SER A 5 22.26 -0.08 -13.37
N LEU A 6 21.71 0.69 -14.30
CA LEU A 6 20.48 0.41 -15.00
C LEU A 6 20.54 -1.01 -15.59
N GLY A 7 19.88 -1.95 -14.94
CA GLY A 7 19.73 -3.30 -15.45
C GLY A 7 18.85 -3.27 -16.70
N ASN A 8 19.46 -3.49 -17.86
CA ASN A 8 18.75 -3.76 -19.11
C ASN A 8 18.05 -5.12 -18.98
N SER A 9 16.75 -5.13 -18.70
CA SER A 9 15.94 -6.34 -18.81
C SER A 9 15.85 -6.74 -20.29
N LYS A 10 16.36 -7.91 -20.63
CA LYS A 10 16.17 -8.52 -21.96
C LYS A 10 14.66 -8.77 -22.17
N LYS A 11 14.11 -8.20 -23.24
CA LYS A 11 12.80 -8.58 -23.77
C LYS A 11 12.89 -10.00 -24.30
N GLU A 12 12.38 -10.97 -23.58
CA GLU A 12 12.00 -12.24 -24.17
C GLU A 12 10.62 -12.08 -24.79
N THR A 13 10.57 -12.22 -26.11
CA THR A 13 9.33 -12.24 -26.90
C THR A 13 8.64 -13.57 -26.67
N ILE A 14 7.64 -13.60 -25.80
CA ILE A 14 6.73 -14.74 -25.66
C ILE A 14 5.70 -14.64 -26.78
N GLY A 15 5.46 -15.76 -27.47
CA GLY A 15 4.62 -15.85 -28.68
C GLY A 15 3.20 -15.33 -28.46
N GLU A 16 2.59 -14.85 -29.56
CA GLU A 16 1.21 -14.40 -29.69
C GLU A 16 0.22 -15.54 -29.42
N GLU A 17 -0.02 -15.91 -28.15
CA GLU A 17 -1.14 -16.75 -27.78
C GLU A 17 -1.90 -16.10 -26.64
N ASN A 18 -3.13 -15.64 -26.96
CA ASN A 18 -4.19 -15.18 -26.04
C ASN A 18 -3.76 -14.15 -24.99
N LEU A 19 -3.46 -12.94 -25.42
CA LEU A 19 -3.34 -11.79 -24.53
C LEU A 19 -4.72 -11.52 -23.91
N GLU A 20 -4.96 -12.01 -22.72
CA GLU A 20 -6.09 -11.57 -21.89
C GLU A 20 -6.00 -10.06 -21.69
N HIS A 21 -6.94 -9.32 -22.23
CA HIS A 21 -7.02 -7.88 -22.01
C HIS A 21 -7.58 -7.61 -20.62
N ARG A 22 -6.75 -7.07 -19.75
CA ARG A 22 -7.18 -6.58 -18.44
C ARG A 22 -7.59 -5.12 -18.54
N SER A 23 -8.74 -4.79 -18.00
CA SER A 23 -9.26 -3.43 -17.95
C SER A 23 -9.88 -3.14 -16.59
N PHE A 24 -10.04 -1.86 -16.27
CA PHE A 24 -10.61 -1.42 -15.01
C PHE A 24 -11.88 -0.61 -15.30
N SER A 25 -12.92 -0.88 -14.52
CA SER A 25 -14.12 -0.05 -14.47
C SER A 25 -14.27 0.54 -13.08
N TYR A 26 -14.97 1.66 -12.99
CA TYR A 26 -15.09 2.45 -11.78
C TYR A 26 -16.54 2.82 -11.50
N SER A 27 -16.91 2.79 -10.23
CA SER A 27 -18.18 3.28 -9.74
C SER A 27 -18.00 4.19 -8.53
N ASP A 28 -18.81 5.24 -8.47
CA ASP A 28 -18.88 6.07 -7.28
C ASP A 28 -19.47 5.26 -6.11
N ILE A 29 -19.02 5.58 -4.91
CA ILE A 29 -19.51 4.98 -3.67
C ILE A 29 -20.11 6.06 -2.78
N SER A 30 -21.07 5.68 -1.95
CA SER A 30 -21.65 6.57 -0.94
C SER A 30 -20.95 6.43 0.41
N GLY A 31 -21.09 7.43 1.26
CA GLY A 31 -20.56 7.46 2.63
C GLY A 31 -19.10 7.91 2.76
N ILE A 32 -18.20 7.31 2.01
CA ILE A 32 -16.76 7.69 2.00
C ILE A 32 -16.27 8.16 0.63
N GLY A 33 -17.19 8.36 -0.32
CA GLY A 33 -16.92 8.91 -1.64
C GLY A 33 -16.58 10.39 -1.61
N VAL A 34 -17.12 11.12 -2.60
CA VAL A 34 -16.88 12.57 -2.72
C VAL A 34 -17.41 13.32 -1.50
N ASP A 35 -16.54 14.16 -0.93
CA ASP A 35 -16.83 14.98 0.23
C ASP A 35 -16.30 16.40 -0.01
N SER A 36 -16.92 17.42 0.58
CA SER A 36 -16.49 18.81 0.46
C SER A 36 -15.54 19.26 1.58
N VAL A 37 -15.43 18.48 2.64
CA VAL A 37 -14.69 18.82 3.86
C VAL A 37 -13.45 17.95 4.02
N TYR A 38 -13.60 16.65 3.80
CA TYR A 38 -12.55 15.68 4.08
C TYR A 38 -11.91 15.15 2.81
N ASN A 39 -10.59 15.04 2.86
CA ASN A 39 -9.84 14.24 1.90
C ASN A 39 -9.72 12.82 2.42
N ARG A 40 -10.11 11.84 1.59
CA ARG A 40 -9.90 10.41 1.85
C ARG A 40 -9.05 9.83 0.75
N ARG A 41 -8.01 9.09 1.13
CA ARG A 41 -7.03 8.54 0.19
C ARG A 41 -6.39 7.27 0.72
N ASP A 42 -5.64 6.62 -0.13
CA ASP A 42 -4.80 5.47 0.18
C ASP A 42 -5.57 4.40 0.97
N PRO A 43 -6.64 3.81 0.40
CA PRO A 43 -7.39 2.77 1.10
C PRO A 43 -6.56 1.50 1.27
N SER A 44 -6.75 0.83 2.39
CA SER A 44 -6.25 -0.52 2.63
C SER A 44 -6.92 -1.54 1.73
N ASP A 45 -6.46 -2.77 1.77
CA ASP A 45 -7.26 -3.90 1.36
C ASP A 45 -8.61 -3.93 2.09
N VAL A 46 -9.62 -4.48 1.42
CA VAL A 46 -10.95 -4.72 1.99
C VAL A 46 -11.00 -6.15 2.49
N ILE A 47 -11.42 -6.34 3.73
CA ILE A 47 -11.68 -7.67 4.30
C ILE A 47 -13.15 -7.83 4.63
N LYS A 48 -13.62 -9.08 4.69
CA LYS A 48 -14.98 -9.42 5.12
C LYS A 48 -14.92 -10.20 6.43
N VAL A 49 -15.62 -9.70 7.45
CA VAL A 49 -15.76 -10.36 8.74
C VAL A 49 -17.22 -10.55 9.03
N GLY A 50 -17.66 -11.80 9.12
CA GLY A 50 -19.09 -12.11 9.14
C GLY A 50 -19.79 -11.65 7.84
N ASN A 51 -20.80 -10.81 7.99
CA ASN A 51 -21.51 -10.20 6.84
C ASN A 51 -21.04 -8.78 6.51
N MET A 52 -20.03 -8.27 7.19
CA MET A 52 -19.59 -6.89 7.08
C MET A 52 -18.25 -6.80 6.36
N TYR A 53 -18.14 -5.88 5.39
CA TYR A 53 -16.90 -5.49 4.76
C TYR A 53 -16.28 -4.33 5.50
N TYR A 54 -14.94 -4.31 5.61
CA TYR A 54 -14.16 -3.29 6.29
C TYR A 54 -13.09 -2.74 5.36
N VAL A 55 -12.89 -1.42 5.41
CA VAL A 55 -11.79 -0.70 4.75
C VAL A 55 -11.24 0.36 5.70
N TRP A 56 -9.91 0.48 5.73
CA TRP A 56 -9.21 1.57 6.42
C TRP A 56 -8.61 2.51 5.36
N TYR A 57 -8.49 3.78 5.69
CA TYR A 57 -7.98 4.79 4.75
C TYR A 57 -7.38 5.98 5.49
N SER A 58 -6.51 6.70 4.81
CA SER A 58 -5.99 7.98 5.28
C SER A 58 -7.08 9.04 5.16
N ARG A 59 -7.35 9.76 6.23
CA ARG A 59 -8.26 10.92 6.23
C ARG A 59 -7.55 12.17 6.71
N MET A 60 -7.81 13.27 6.04
CA MET A 60 -7.30 14.59 6.33
C MET A 60 -8.45 15.57 6.37
N ASP A 61 -8.41 16.47 7.37
CA ASP A 61 -9.44 17.48 7.60
C ASP A 61 -9.18 18.78 6.80
N SER A 62 -8.51 18.67 5.65
CA SER A 62 -8.21 19.78 4.79
C SER A 62 -8.55 19.45 3.35
N PRO A 63 -9.28 20.32 2.63
CA PRO A 63 -9.56 20.12 1.21
C PRO A 63 -8.32 20.28 0.33
N ILE A 64 -7.30 20.95 0.80
CA ILE A 64 -6.04 21.16 0.08
C ILE A 64 -4.94 20.50 0.87
N THR A 65 -4.37 19.43 0.36
CA THR A 65 -3.31 18.73 1.03
C THR A 65 -2.00 18.84 0.25
N PRO A 66 -1.14 19.77 0.58
CA PRO A 66 0.27 19.55 0.36
C PRO A 66 0.76 18.62 1.47
N GLY A 67 0.98 17.34 1.17
CA GLY A 67 1.54 16.40 2.12
C GLY A 67 0.53 15.49 2.82
N TYR A 68 1.00 14.77 3.82
CA TYR A 68 0.29 13.68 4.47
C TYR A 68 -0.02 13.98 5.93
N TRP A 69 -0.88 14.96 6.17
CA TRP A 69 -1.38 15.30 7.51
C TRP A 69 -2.57 14.44 7.84
N ALA A 70 -2.34 13.16 7.99
CA ALA A 70 -3.42 12.20 8.08
C ALA A 70 -3.46 11.48 9.41
N THR A 71 -4.65 11.00 9.72
CA THR A 71 -4.92 9.90 10.63
C THR A 71 -5.63 8.78 9.88
N ILE A 72 -5.67 7.58 10.44
CA ILE A 72 -6.33 6.44 9.80
C ILE A 72 -7.74 6.29 10.34
N TRP A 73 -8.69 6.25 9.43
CA TRP A 73 -10.11 6.06 9.68
C TRP A 73 -10.58 4.75 9.05
N TYR A 74 -11.76 4.30 9.43
CA TYR A 74 -12.32 3.10 8.84
C TYR A 74 -13.83 3.23 8.58
N ALA A 75 -14.29 2.42 7.65
CA ALA A 75 -15.70 2.32 7.29
C ALA A 75 -16.10 0.87 7.07
N THR A 76 -17.40 0.62 7.17
CA THR A 76 -18.02 -0.69 6.96
C THR A 76 -19.08 -0.63 5.87
N SER A 77 -19.29 -1.76 5.19
CA SER A 77 -20.28 -1.94 4.13
C SER A 77 -20.96 -3.29 4.25
N GLU A 78 -22.24 -3.37 3.89
CA GLU A 78 -23.02 -4.61 3.82
C GLU A 78 -23.28 -5.06 2.37
N ASP A 79 -22.92 -4.24 1.39
CA ASP A 79 -23.29 -4.36 -0.03
C ASP A 79 -22.08 -4.39 -0.97
N GLU A 80 -21.04 -5.15 -0.60
CA GLU A 80 -19.83 -5.33 -1.42
C GLU A 80 -19.12 -4.01 -1.78
N GLY A 81 -19.17 -3.04 -0.86
CA GLY A 81 -18.43 -1.80 -1.01
C GLY A 81 -19.07 -0.74 -1.90
N HIS A 82 -20.37 -0.82 -2.15
CA HIS A 82 -21.12 0.23 -2.85
C HIS A 82 -21.56 1.34 -1.90
N THR A 83 -21.99 0.97 -0.70
CA THR A 83 -22.39 1.92 0.35
C THR A 83 -21.55 1.69 1.60
N TRP A 84 -20.95 2.74 2.11
CA TRP A 84 -20.09 2.69 3.28
C TRP A 84 -20.63 3.55 4.43
N LYS A 85 -20.47 3.08 5.63
CA LYS A 85 -20.71 3.85 6.85
C LYS A 85 -19.36 4.11 7.51
N GLU A 86 -18.93 5.38 7.55
CA GLU A 86 -17.73 5.78 8.30
C GLU A 86 -17.99 5.55 9.79
N GLN A 87 -17.12 4.78 10.45
CA GLN A 87 -17.27 4.39 11.83
C GLN A 87 -16.49 5.31 12.78
N GLY A 88 -15.30 5.74 12.35
CA GLY A 88 -14.47 6.62 13.16
C GLY A 88 -12.97 6.46 12.88
N MET A 89 -12.18 7.06 13.75
CA MET A 89 -10.73 6.99 13.70
C MET A 89 -10.24 5.66 14.28
N ALA A 90 -9.54 4.87 13.45
CA ALA A 90 -8.92 3.60 13.85
C ALA A 90 -7.55 3.80 14.50
N LEU A 91 -6.76 4.76 13.99
CA LEU A 91 -5.42 5.07 14.51
C LEU A 91 -5.13 6.57 14.40
N GLY A 92 -4.89 7.22 15.53
CA GLY A 92 -4.41 8.59 15.62
C GLY A 92 -2.89 8.68 15.59
N LEU A 93 -2.35 9.89 15.79
CA LEU A 93 -0.93 10.14 15.90
C LEU A 93 -0.32 9.43 17.11
N GLY A 94 0.96 9.12 17.03
CA GLY A 94 1.75 8.65 18.16
C GLY A 94 2.06 9.78 19.15
N GLU A 95 2.69 9.40 20.27
CA GLU A 95 3.14 10.35 21.28
C GLU A 95 4.17 11.33 20.70
N GLU A 96 4.28 12.50 21.30
CA GLU A 96 5.26 13.51 20.89
C GLU A 96 6.69 12.91 20.87
N GLY A 97 7.39 13.14 19.77
CA GLY A 97 8.75 12.61 19.56
C GLY A 97 8.81 11.17 19.02
N ALA A 98 7.70 10.45 19.00
CA ALA A 98 7.64 9.12 18.37
C ALA A 98 7.81 9.20 16.84
N PHE A 99 8.18 8.09 16.22
CA PHE A 99 8.37 8.01 14.75
C PHE A 99 7.10 8.32 13.95
N ASP A 100 5.94 8.20 14.58
CA ASP A 100 4.61 8.39 14.00
C ASP A 100 3.83 9.55 14.67
N SER A 101 4.56 10.48 15.28
CA SER A 101 3.98 11.61 16.01
C SER A 101 3.39 12.71 15.11
N HIS A 102 3.62 12.64 13.79
CA HIS A 102 3.27 13.73 12.90
C HIS A 102 2.19 13.40 11.90
N SER A 103 2.25 12.21 11.33
CA SER A 103 1.24 11.68 10.42
C SER A 103 1.27 10.16 10.41
N VAL A 104 0.09 9.55 10.27
CA VAL A 104 -0.09 8.12 10.00
C VAL A 104 -1.04 7.98 8.82
N PHE A 105 -0.60 7.25 7.78
CA PHE A 105 -1.30 7.17 6.50
C PHE A 105 -1.00 5.87 5.75
N THR A 106 -1.53 5.69 4.54
CA THR A 106 -1.39 4.49 3.71
C THR A 106 -1.55 3.19 4.50
N PRO A 107 -2.73 2.97 5.11
CA PRO A 107 -2.96 1.76 5.88
C PRO A 107 -3.01 0.52 4.98
N ASN A 108 -2.58 -0.62 5.53
CA ASN A 108 -2.92 -1.94 5.00
C ASN A 108 -3.32 -2.86 6.14
N ILE A 109 -4.16 -3.84 5.89
CA ILE A 109 -4.71 -4.73 6.90
C ILE A 109 -4.33 -6.18 6.62
N LEU A 110 -3.89 -6.89 7.66
CA LEU A 110 -3.69 -8.33 7.65
C LEU A 110 -4.52 -8.95 8.77
N ALA A 111 -5.45 -9.83 8.42
CA ALA A 111 -6.07 -10.71 9.41
C ALA A 111 -5.23 -11.98 9.51
N HIS A 112 -4.80 -12.32 10.72
CA HIS A 112 -3.96 -13.49 10.95
C HIS A 112 -4.15 -14.05 12.36
N ASN A 113 -4.42 -15.36 12.45
CA ASN A 113 -4.60 -16.06 13.74
C ASN A 113 -5.61 -15.37 14.68
N GLY A 114 -6.75 -14.95 14.13
CA GLY A 114 -7.83 -14.32 14.90
C GLY A 114 -7.55 -12.89 15.36
N LYS A 115 -6.48 -12.27 14.89
CA LYS A 115 -6.13 -10.87 15.16
C LYS A 115 -6.05 -10.07 13.87
N TYR A 116 -6.14 -8.74 14.01
CA TYR A 116 -6.10 -7.77 12.93
C TYR A 116 -4.88 -6.88 13.10
N TYR A 117 -4.00 -6.89 12.11
CA TYR A 117 -2.76 -6.13 12.11
C TYR A 117 -2.88 -5.00 11.07
N LEU A 118 -2.96 -3.78 11.57
CA LEU A 118 -3.03 -2.57 10.76
C LEU A 118 -1.63 -2.01 10.59
N TYR A 119 -1.06 -2.21 9.40
CA TYR A 119 0.20 -1.60 9.00
C TYR A 119 -0.07 -0.19 8.49
N TYR A 120 0.86 0.70 8.73
CA TYR A 120 0.72 2.11 8.33
C TYR A 120 2.07 2.75 8.07
N THR A 121 2.08 3.69 7.15
CA THR A 121 3.23 4.59 6.99
C THR A 121 3.16 5.68 8.04
N ALA A 122 4.30 6.03 8.57
CA ALA A 122 4.44 7.06 9.58
C ALA A 122 5.49 8.08 9.18
N VAL A 123 5.31 9.30 9.63
CA VAL A 123 6.26 10.39 9.45
C VAL A 123 6.58 11.04 10.77
N LYS A 124 7.88 11.22 11.00
CA LYS A 124 8.43 12.15 11.97
C LYS A 124 9.16 13.24 11.19
N PRO A 125 8.88 14.52 11.45
CA PRO A 125 9.54 15.59 10.72
C PRO A 125 11.06 15.55 10.86
N THR A 126 11.74 15.77 9.75
CA THR A 126 13.20 15.95 9.74
C THR A 126 13.58 17.17 10.58
N PRO A 127 14.67 17.11 11.36
CA PRO A 127 15.17 18.28 12.08
C PRO A 127 15.37 19.47 11.13
N GLY A 128 14.90 20.64 11.55
CA GLY A 128 14.94 21.86 10.73
C GLY A 128 13.68 22.12 9.89
N ASN A 129 12.76 21.17 9.76
CA ASN A 129 11.46 21.38 9.14
C ASN A 129 10.47 22.03 10.13
N LEU A 130 10.77 23.25 10.55
CA LEU A 130 10.05 23.97 11.61
C LEU A 130 8.58 24.24 11.26
N ASN A 131 8.26 24.36 9.99
CA ASN A 131 6.91 24.68 9.55
C ASN A 131 6.01 23.46 9.45
N LYS A 132 6.53 22.28 9.79
CA LYS A 132 5.80 21.03 9.68
C LYS A 132 5.15 20.83 8.30
N LYS A 133 5.75 21.43 7.29
CA LYS A 133 5.35 21.27 5.90
C LYS A 133 6.20 20.16 5.31
N PHE A 134 5.58 19.04 5.09
CA PHE A 134 6.14 18.06 4.18
C PHE A 134 5.16 17.87 3.04
N GLU A 135 5.68 18.01 1.87
CA GLU A 135 4.90 17.79 0.69
C GLU A 135 4.88 16.31 0.36
N ASN A 136 3.86 15.92 -0.36
CA ASN A 136 3.88 14.66 -1.05
C ASN A 136 5.16 14.58 -1.88
N ASN A 137 5.99 13.58 -1.60
CA ASN A 137 7.31 13.42 -2.20
C ASN A 137 8.37 14.47 -1.78
N SER A 138 8.17 15.12 -0.65
CA SER A 138 9.21 15.94 -0.04
C SER A 138 10.48 15.12 0.19
N THR A 139 11.62 15.76 0.09
CA THR A 139 12.92 15.21 0.47
C THR A 139 13.29 15.56 1.92
N ASN A 140 12.34 16.07 2.71
CA ASN A 140 12.64 16.61 4.04
C ASN A 140 12.25 15.68 5.18
N ASP A 141 11.36 14.73 4.97
CA ASP A 141 10.83 13.91 6.05
C ASP A 141 10.95 12.42 5.72
N PHE A 142 11.60 11.69 6.61
CA PHE A 142 11.76 10.26 6.51
C PHE A 142 10.46 9.55 6.86
N THR A 143 10.19 8.44 6.17
CA THR A 143 9.07 7.57 6.47
C THR A 143 9.54 6.22 7.00
N ALA A 144 8.66 5.60 7.77
CA ALA A 144 8.83 4.25 8.27
C ALA A 144 7.47 3.55 8.34
N ILE A 145 7.46 2.22 8.36
CA ILE A 145 6.23 1.44 8.50
C ILE A 145 6.11 0.94 9.92
N GLY A 146 4.97 1.25 10.54
CA GLY A 146 4.56 0.71 11.83
C GLY A 146 3.43 -0.29 11.70
N VAL A 147 3.13 -0.98 12.79
CA VAL A 147 1.99 -1.87 12.91
C VAL A 147 1.28 -1.68 14.25
N SER A 148 -0.04 -1.76 14.21
CA SER A 148 -0.91 -1.81 15.37
C SER A 148 -1.77 -3.06 15.30
N VAL A 149 -2.13 -3.63 16.43
CA VAL A 149 -2.88 -4.88 16.53
C VAL A 149 -4.17 -4.70 17.31
N ALA A 150 -5.21 -5.40 16.88
CA ALA A 150 -6.51 -5.48 17.56
C ALA A 150 -7.06 -6.90 17.55
N ASP A 151 -7.94 -7.20 18.49
CA ASP A 151 -8.67 -8.48 18.56
C ASP A 151 -10.00 -8.41 17.77
N SER A 152 -10.39 -7.22 17.31
CA SER A 152 -11.57 -6.97 16.49
C SER A 152 -11.20 -6.07 15.31
N PRO A 153 -11.86 -6.19 14.14
CA PRO A 153 -11.66 -5.26 13.03
C PRO A 153 -12.07 -3.82 13.37
N ASP A 154 -12.94 -3.65 14.35
CA ASP A 154 -13.36 -2.34 14.87
C ASP A 154 -12.34 -1.72 15.84
N GLY A 155 -11.26 -2.46 16.16
CA GLY A 155 -10.28 -2.03 17.13
C GLY A 155 -10.64 -2.36 18.59
N PRO A 156 -10.10 -1.66 19.59
CA PRO A 156 -9.08 -0.59 19.41
C PRO A 156 -7.73 -1.15 18.95
N PHE A 157 -7.14 -0.48 17.97
CA PHE A 157 -5.81 -0.82 17.49
C PHE A 157 -4.74 -0.27 18.45
N ARG A 158 -3.85 -1.13 18.90
CA ARG A 158 -2.75 -0.78 19.81
C ARG A 158 -1.42 -0.96 19.12
N ARG A 159 -0.59 0.08 19.14
CA ARG A 159 0.78 0.03 18.63
C ARG A 159 1.58 -1.07 19.30
N ILE A 160 2.34 -1.82 18.54
CA ILE A 160 3.28 -2.78 19.13
C ILE A 160 4.50 -2.05 19.69
N ARG A 161 5.19 -2.71 20.63
CA ARG A 161 6.36 -2.11 21.31
C ARG A 161 7.55 -1.86 20.37
N ASN A 162 7.73 -2.73 19.38
CA ASN A 162 8.95 -2.74 18.54
C ASN A 162 8.75 -1.97 17.22
N ASN A 163 7.86 -0.98 17.19
CA ASN A 163 7.73 -0.08 16.05
C ASN A 163 8.92 0.88 15.92
N PRO A 164 9.31 1.29 14.69
CA PRO A 164 8.76 0.82 13.42
C PRO A 164 9.23 -0.60 13.06
N VAL A 165 8.39 -1.35 12.31
CA VAL A 165 8.76 -2.69 11.83
C VAL A 165 9.63 -2.64 10.57
N ILE A 166 9.52 -1.59 9.77
CA ILE A 166 10.42 -1.27 8.65
C ILE A 166 10.83 0.20 8.78
N ALA A 167 12.11 0.45 8.97
CA ALA A 167 12.71 1.78 8.88
C ALA A 167 13.41 1.96 7.53
N HIS A 168 13.65 3.22 7.12
CA HIS A 168 14.53 3.51 6.00
C HIS A 168 15.95 2.99 6.26
N SER A 169 16.73 2.75 5.21
CA SER A 169 18.13 2.36 5.33
C SER A 169 19.01 3.57 5.68
N GLU A 170 20.04 3.36 6.51
CA GLU A 170 21.06 4.37 6.81
C GLU A 170 22.14 4.44 5.70
N VAL A 171 22.16 3.50 4.78
CA VAL A 171 23.08 3.50 3.63
C VAL A 171 22.45 4.32 2.51
N SER A 172 23.04 5.45 2.15
CA SER A 172 22.48 6.43 1.21
C SER A 172 22.15 5.87 -0.18
N SER A 173 22.92 4.89 -0.63
CA SER A 173 22.72 4.25 -1.94
C SER A 173 21.63 3.18 -1.96
N ASP A 174 21.07 2.81 -0.82
CA ASP A 174 20.00 1.81 -0.79
C ASP A 174 18.71 2.40 -1.35
N PHE A 175 17.91 1.53 -2.00
CA PHE A 175 16.67 1.94 -2.64
C PHE A 175 15.66 2.58 -1.67
N ASP A 176 15.74 2.28 -0.39
CA ASP A 176 14.84 2.75 0.67
C ASP A 176 15.54 3.64 1.70
N SER A 177 16.65 4.28 1.33
CA SER A 177 17.44 5.13 2.23
C SER A 177 16.75 6.44 2.64
N TYR A 178 15.67 6.81 1.95
CA TYR A 178 14.90 8.00 2.30
C TYR A 178 13.48 7.66 2.74
N ARG A 179 12.82 6.77 2.03
CA ARG A 179 11.45 6.36 2.34
C ARG A 179 11.30 4.85 2.36
N ALA A 180 10.53 4.38 3.34
CA ALA A 180 9.94 3.06 3.40
C ALA A 180 8.46 3.26 3.73
N ASP A 181 7.57 3.07 2.75
CA ASP A 181 6.13 3.33 2.88
C ASP A 181 5.27 2.39 2.03
N ASP A 182 3.93 2.52 2.10
CA ASP A 182 2.94 1.77 1.32
C ASP A 182 3.07 0.24 1.45
N ALA A 183 2.87 -0.28 2.67
CA ALA A 183 2.91 -1.71 2.91
C ALA A 183 1.79 -2.46 2.17
N SER A 184 2.11 -3.58 1.54
CA SER A 184 1.17 -4.54 0.98
C SER A 184 1.54 -5.94 1.47
N MET A 185 0.59 -6.64 2.08
CA MET A 185 0.87 -7.84 2.87
C MET A 185 0.46 -9.12 2.18
N LEU A 186 1.26 -10.17 2.38
CA LEU A 186 0.93 -11.54 2.00
C LEU A 186 1.35 -12.52 3.09
N VAL A 187 0.60 -13.60 3.26
CA VAL A 187 1.06 -14.81 3.94
C VAL A 187 1.43 -15.85 2.88
N ARG A 188 2.68 -16.30 2.90
CA ARG A 188 3.18 -17.32 1.98
C ARG A 188 4.23 -18.18 2.65
N ASP A 189 4.15 -19.50 2.46
CA ASP A 189 5.12 -20.47 2.97
C ASP A 189 5.35 -20.35 4.48
N GLY A 190 4.25 -20.10 5.23
CA GLY A 190 4.28 -19.93 6.69
C GLY A 190 4.96 -18.65 7.17
N LYS A 191 5.25 -17.71 6.27
CA LYS A 191 5.87 -16.41 6.58
C LYS A 191 4.96 -15.26 6.20
N ILE A 192 5.18 -14.14 6.87
CA ILE A 192 4.60 -12.84 6.53
C ILE A 192 5.56 -12.16 5.56
N TRP A 193 5.03 -11.81 4.39
CA TRP A 193 5.73 -11.06 3.35
C TRP A 193 5.18 -9.65 3.33
N LEU A 194 6.02 -8.68 3.64
CA LEU A 194 5.70 -7.26 3.63
C LEU A 194 6.40 -6.65 2.42
N TYR A 195 5.65 -6.40 1.36
CA TYR A 195 6.12 -5.62 0.22
C TYR A 195 5.91 -4.13 0.55
N TYR A 196 6.87 -3.30 0.17
CA TYR A 196 6.82 -1.88 0.49
C TYR A 196 7.50 -1.06 -0.59
N LYS A 197 7.09 0.18 -0.68
CA LYS A 197 7.71 1.16 -1.56
C LYS A 197 8.93 1.75 -0.89
N GLY A 198 10.02 1.87 -1.65
CA GLY A 198 11.24 2.53 -1.23
C GLY A 198 11.60 3.70 -2.14
N ARG A 199 12.33 4.65 -1.57
CA ARG A 199 12.91 5.76 -2.31
C ARG A 199 14.32 6.03 -1.82
N CYS A 200 15.26 6.07 -2.77
CA CYS A 200 16.65 6.40 -2.50
C CYS A 200 16.83 7.91 -2.33
N ILE A 201 17.57 8.31 -1.29
CA ILE A 201 17.86 9.73 -1.03
C ILE A 201 18.72 10.36 -2.12
N GLU A 202 19.60 9.58 -2.76
CA GLU A 202 20.49 10.06 -3.82
C GLU A 202 19.73 10.47 -5.09
N HIS A 203 18.50 10.01 -5.26
CA HIS A 203 17.66 10.40 -6.39
C HIS A 203 17.13 11.85 -6.29
N GLY A 204 17.21 12.48 -5.11
CA GLY A 204 16.80 13.86 -4.91
C GLY A 204 15.39 14.15 -5.46
N LYS A 205 15.27 15.18 -6.27
CA LYS A 205 13.97 15.61 -6.87
C LYS A 205 13.38 14.58 -7.85
N GLU A 206 14.18 13.69 -8.40
CA GLU A 206 13.71 12.62 -9.30
C GLU A 206 13.17 11.42 -8.52
N GLY A 207 13.40 11.35 -7.21
CA GLY A 207 12.96 10.25 -6.36
C GLY A 207 11.51 9.80 -6.58
N PRO A 208 10.52 10.72 -6.72
CA PRO A 208 9.14 10.33 -6.98
C PRO A 208 8.92 9.47 -8.22
N ARG A 209 9.74 9.65 -9.25
CA ARG A 209 9.68 8.88 -10.51
C ARG A 209 10.49 7.60 -10.47
N LEU A 210 11.37 7.47 -9.47
CA LEU A 210 12.32 6.39 -9.31
C LEU A 210 12.02 5.55 -8.07
N THR A 211 10.77 5.55 -7.62
CA THR A 211 10.35 4.68 -6.53
C THR A 211 10.44 3.22 -6.94
N GLU A 212 10.86 2.41 -6.01
CA GLU A 212 11.08 0.98 -6.20
C GLU A 212 10.34 0.19 -5.13
N MET A 213 10.14 -1.10 -5.36
CA MET A 213 9.49 -1.99 -4.42
C MET A 213 10.51 -2.93 -3.79
N GLY A 214 10.51 -3.01 -2.48
CA GLY A 214 11.25 -4.01 -1.71
C GLY A 214 10.32 -5.00 -1.05
N VAL A 215 10.89 -6.02 -0.44
CA VAL A 215 10.19 -6.98 0.40
C VAL A 215 10.99 -7.28 1.65
N ALA A 216 10.27 -7.48 2.74
CA ALA A 216 10.82 -7.97 3.99
C ALA A 216 9.99 -9.13 4.52
N LEU A 217 10.62 -10.10 5.15
CA LEU A 217 10.00 -11.32 5.64
C LEU A 217 10.09 -11.44 7.15
N ALA A 218 9.02 -11.96 7.75
CA ALA A 218 8.97 -12.28 9.17
C ALA A 218 8.25 -13.61 9.41
N ASN A 219 8.42 -14.18 10.58
CA ASN A 219 7.67 -15.38 11.00
C ASN A 219 6.32 -15.00 11.64
N THR A 220 6.21 -13.78 12.13
CA THR A 220 4.98 -13.26 12.77
C THR A 220 4.63 -11.87 12.24
N PRO A 221 3.36 -11.46 12.29
CA PRO A 221 2.93 -10.15 11.75
C PRO A 221 3.56 -8.93 12.44
N ASP A 222 4.03 -9.08 13.66
CA ASP A 222 4.72 -8.03 14.44
C ASP A 222 6.24 -8.05 14.27
N GLY A 223 6.77 -8.92 13.37
CA GLY A 223 8.19 -9.03 13.09
C GLY A 223 8.98 -9.95 14.03
N PRO A 224 10.30 -9.82 14.11
CA PRO A 224 11.11 -8.86 13.35
C PRO A 224 11.13 -9.17 11.84
N PHE A 225 11.06 -8.13 11.03
CA PHE A 225 11.16 -8.24 9.59
C PHE A 225 12.62 -8.16 9.12
N VAL A 226 12.99 -9.03 8.22
CA VAL A 226 14.30 -9.03 7.57
C VAL A 226 14.13 -8.57 6.13
N LYS A 227 14.72 -7.44 5.78
CA LYS A 227 14.77 -6.93 4.41
C LYS A 227 15.57 -7.88 3.53
N MET A 228 15.04 -8.22 2.38
CA MET A 228 15.72 -9.14 1.44
C MET A 228 16.81 -8.45 0.61
N GLY A 229 16.88 -7.11 0.66
CA GLY A 229 17.88 -6.33 -0.08
C GLY A 229 17.74 -6.36 -1.59
N ASN A 230 16.64 -6.90 -2.11
CA ASN A 230 16.40 -7.02 -3.54
C ASN A 230 15.48 -5.89 -4.02
N LEU A 231 15.81 -5.36 -5.19
CA LEU A 231 14.93 -4.49 -5.94
C LEU A 231 14.02 -5.38 -6.78
N LEU A 232 12.72 -5.26 -6.54
CA LEU A 232 11.73 -6.09 -7.22
C LEU A 232 11.25 -5.40 -8.49
N ASP A 233 10.27 -4.57 -8.35
CA ASP A 233 9.64 -3.87 -9.47
C ASP A 233 9.63 -2.37 -9.21
N ARG A 234 9.53 -1.61 -10.29
CA ARG A 234 9.38 -0.17 -10.17
C ARG A 234 7.93 0.19 -10.13
N GLY A 235 7.55 0.91 -9.11
CA GLY A 235 6.18 1.32 -8.99
C GLY A 235 5.96 2.27 -7.84
N HIS A 236 4.89 2.98 -7.95
CA HIS A 236 4.33 3.80 -6.89
C HIS A 236 2.96 3.21 -6.55
N GLU A 237 2.62 3.10 -5.27
CA GLU A 237 1.35 2.53 -4.84
C GLU A 237 1.17 1.08 -5.34
N VAL A 238 2.05 0.21 -4.86
CA VAL A 238 2.10 -1.20 -5.28
C VAL A 238 1.01 -2.00 -4.58
N LEU A 239 0.25 -2.75 -5.36
CA LEU A 239 -0.75 -3.71 -4.89
C LEU A 239 -0.27 -5.12 -5.19
N ILE A 240 -0.27 -5.98 -4.18
CA ILE A 240 0.21 -7.36 -4.27
C ILE A 240 -0.92 -8.35 -4.04
N TRP A 241 -0.95 -9.45 -4.79
CA TRP A 241 -1.84 -10.59 -4.53
C TRP A 241 -1.21 -11.92 -4.93
N ARG A 242 -1.73 -13.00 -4.39
CA ARG A 242 -1.37 -14.35 -4.84
C ARG A 242 -2.06 -14.66 -6.15
N GLU A 243 -1.29 -15.18 -7.09
CA GLU A 243 -1.80 -15.67 -8.37
C GLU A 243 -1.16 -17.03 -8.67
N GLY A 244 -1.94 -18.11 -8.52
CA GLY A 244 -1.38 -19.46 -8.54
C GLY A 244 -0.35 -19.66 -7.42
N GLU A 245 0.76 -20.25 -7.75
CA GLU A 245 1.86 -20.47 -6.81
C GLU A 245 2.71 -19.20 -6.55
N GLY A 246 2.62 -18.22 -7.44
CA GLY A 246 3.44 -17.02 -7.36
C GLY A 246 2.70 -15.80 -6.80
N VAL A 247 3.29 -14.66 -7.06
CA VAL A 247 2.84 -13.34 -6.61
C VAL A 247 2.70 -12.42 -7.80
N ALA A 248 1.56 -11.77 -7.92
CA ALA A 248 1.34 -10.71 -8.89
C ALA A 248 1.37 -9.34 -8.20
N CYS A 249 1.77 -8.34 -8.97
CA CYS A 249 1.93 -6.96 -8.52
C CYS A 249 1.36 -6.01 -9.58
N LEU A 250 0.50 -5.08 -9.15
CA LEU A 250 0.09 -3.93 -9.94
C LEU A 250 0.88 -2.72 -9.46
N ALA A 251 1.68 -2.14 -10.37
CA ALA A 251 2.51 -0.98 -10.08
C ALA A 251 2.02 0.24 -10.88
N SER A 252 1.68 1.31 -10.18
CA SER A 252 1.01 2.47 -10.81
C SER A 252 1.90 3.26 -11.77
N LEU A 253 3.20 3.37 -11.49
CA LEU A 253 4.13 4.10 -12.37
C LEU A 253 4.46 3.35 -13.65
N SER A 254 4.58 2.04 -13.59
CA SER A 254 4.88 1.23 -14.77
C SER A 254 3.66 0.90 -15.61
N GLN A 255 2.45 1.15 -15.08
CA GLN A 255 1.18 0.78 -15.72
C GLN A 255 1.15 -0.68 -16.17
N SER A 256 1.71 -1.54 -15.34
CA SER A 256 1.91 -2.96 -15.64
C SER A 256 1.44 -3.85 -14.50
N ILE A 257 1.11 -5.09 -14.86
CA ILE A 257 1.05 -6.19 -13.90
C ILE A 257 2.28 -7.06 -14.12
N ASN A 258 2.98 -7.27 -13.04
CA ASN A 258 4.19 -8.08 -13.00
C ASN A 258 3.94 -9.33 -12.17
N TYR A 259 4.72 -10.36 -12.40
CA TYR A 259 4.57 -11.65 -11.73
C TYR A 259 5.93 -12.22 -11.35
N ALA A 260 5.99 -12.80 -10.17
CA ALA A 260 7.15 -13.54 -9.67
C ALA A 260 6.69 -14.89 -9.11
N GLU A 261 7.22 -15.99 -9.63
CA GLU A 261 6.93 -17.34 -9.11
C GLU A 261 7.48 -17.50 -7.70
N ASP A 262 8.67 -16.97 -7.45
CA ASP A 262 9.34 -16.98 -6.14
C ASP A 262 8.92 -15.83 -5.21
N GLY A 263 8.12 -14.88 -5.70
CA GLY A 263 7.73 -13.67 -4.98
C GLY A 263 8.83 -12.60 -4.89
N LEU A 264 9.98 -12.81 -5.52
CA LEU A 264 11.15 -11.92 -5.45
C LEU A 264 11.56 -11.34 -6.80
N GLN A 265 11.57 -12.18 -7.85
CA GLN A 265 12.02 -11.79 -9.18
C GLN A 265 10.83 -11.55 -10.09
N PHE A 266 10.40 -10.30 -10.17
CA PHE A 266 9.25 -9.92 -10.97
C PHE A 266 9.62 -9.73 -12.43
N SER A 267 8.83 -10.35 -13.30
CA SER A 267 8.82 -10.10 -14.74
C SER A 267 7.47 -9.51 -15.17
N MET A 268 7.51 -8.63 -16.16
CA MET A 268 6.30 -7.99 -16.67
C MET A 268 5.45 -9.01 -17.44
N ARG A 269 4.18 -9.15 -16.99
CA ARG A 269 3.20 -10.05 -17.63
C ARG A 269 2.22 -9.28 -18.52
N TYR A 270 1.80 -8.09 -18.08
CA TYR A 270 0.90 -7.20 -18.83
C TYR A 270 1.43 -5.78 -18.74
N ASP A 271 1.50 -5.09 -19.86
CA ASP A 271 1.92 -3.70 -19.94
C ASP A 271 0.83 -2.81 -20.54
N SER A 272 1.13 -1.51 -20.59
CA SER A 272 0.26 -0.52 -21.26
C SER A 272 -1.18 -0.52 -20.77
N LEU A 273 -1.39 -0.90 -19.50
CA LEU A 273 -2.69 -0.89 -18.86
C LEU A 273 -3.25 0.54 -18.82
N LYS A 274 -4.50 0.68 -19.20
CA LYS A 274 -5.17 1.99 -19.20
C LYS A 274 -6.01 2.17 -17.97
N ALA A 275 -6.05 3.42 -17.48
CA ALA A 275 -6.94 3.80 -16.37
C ALA A 275 -6.76 2.89 -15.14
N ILE A 276 -5.53 2.56 -14.77
CA ILE A 276 -5.24 1.75 -13.60
C ILE A 276 -5.72 2.45 -12.31
N PRO A 277 -6.16 1.69 -11.31
CA PRO A 277 -6.56 2.25 -10.03
C PRO A 277 -5.37 2.90 -9.34
N LYS A 278 -5.61 4.04 -8.71
CA LYS A 278 -4.61 4.80 -7.97
C LYS A 278 -4.70 4.48 -6.49
N ALA A 279 -3.56 4.21 -5.87
CA ALA A 279 -3.45 3.75 -4.48
C ALA A 279 -4.51 2.68 -4.14
N PRO A 280 -4.56 1.57 -4.88
CA PRO A 280 -5.64 0.61 -4.74
C PRO A 280 -5.47 -0.27 -3.50
N GLY A 281 -6.57 -0.47 -2.77
CA GLY A 281 -6.77 -1.63 -1.91
C GLY A 281 -7.64 -2.67 -2.62
N LEU A 282 -7.49 -3.92 -2.26
CA LEU A 282 -8.08 -5.06 -2.91
C LEU A 282 -9.06 -5.76 -2.00
N TYR A 283 -10.22 -6.19 -2.49
CA TYR A 283 -11.05 -7.09 -1.72
C TYR A 283 -10.39 -8.46 -1.62
N ARG A 284 -10.12 -8.88 -0.40
CA ARG A 284 -9.58 -10.19 -0.05
C ARG A 284 -10.69 -11.10 0.48
N PRO A 285 -11.17 -12.06 -0.31
CA PRO A 285 -12.29 -12.94 0.09
C PRO A 285 -11.93 -13.87 1.24
N HIS A 286 -10.65 -14.06 1.51
CA HIS A 286 -10.15 -14.86 2.62
C HIS A 286 -9.48 -13.93 3.64
N LEU A 287 -9.85 -14.08 4.92
CA LEU A 287 -9.32 -13.26 6.01
C LEU A 287 -7.81 -13.38 6.13
N GLU A 288 -7.27 -14.58 5.97
CA GLU A 288 -5.85 -14.82 5.96
C GLU A 288 -5.33 -14.74 4.51
N HIS A 289 -4.46 -13.79 4.25
CA HIS A 289 -3.96 -13.44 2.92
C HIS A 289 -3.06 -14.52 2.29
N GLY A 290 -3.24 -15.76 2.64
CA GLY A 290 -2.39 -16.88 2.24
C GLY A 290 -3.06 -17.98 1.41
N ASN A 291 -4.35 -17.85 1.05
CA ASN A 291 -4.99 -18.88 0.25
C ASN A 291 -4.43 -18.88 -1.18
N PRO A 292 -3.77 -19.98 -1.60
CA PRO A 292 -3.14 -20.09 -2.93
C PRO A 292 -4.13 -20.05 -4.10
N ASN A 293 -5.40 -20.34 -3.84
CA ASN A 293 -6.44 -20.45 -4.88
C ASN A 293 -7.19 -19.15 -5.13
N VAL A 294 -6.75 -18.05 -4.56
CA VAL A 294 -7.34 -16.75 -4.85
C VAL A 294 -6.85 -16.34 -6.23
N GLY A 295 -7.73 -16.44 -7.19
CA GLY A 295 -7.52 -15.85 -8.51
C GLY A 295 -7.43 -14.33 -8.45
N ILE A 296 -7.42 -13.72 -9.62
CA ILE A 296 -7.39 -12.27 -9.77
C ILE A 296 -8.51 -11.64 -8.95
N PRO A 297 -8.18 -10.62 -8.17
CA PRO A 297 -9.14 -9.90 -7.37
C PRO A 297 -10.26 -9.28 -8.23
N GLY A 298 -11.50 -9.56 -7.87
CA GLY A 298 -12.62 -9.06 -8.64
C GLY A 298 -12.83 -7.55 -8.51
N TRP A 299 -12.60 -6.98 -7.33
CA TRP A 299 -12.84 -5.57 -7.05
C TRP A 299 -12.02 -5.05 -5.86
N GLY A 300 -12.00 -3.74 -5.70
CA GLY A 300 -11.38 -3.07 -4.58
C GLY A 300 -11.77 -1.61 -4.49
N ILE A 301 -11.13 -0.90 -3.58
CA ILE A 301 -11.31 0.53 -3.38
C ILE A 301 -10.03 1.24 -3.81
N ALA A 302 -10.18 2.35 -4.54
CA ALA A 302 -9.08 3.16 -5.03
C ALA A 302 -9.33 4.64 -4.75
N MET A 303 -8.32 5.45 -4.95
CA MET A 303 -8.37 6.89 -4.77
C MET A 303 -8.58 7.60 -6.11
N LYS A 304 -9.30 8.72 -6.10
CA LYS A 304 -9.39 9.66 -7.21
C LYS A 304 -9.30 11.09 -6.72
N GLY A 305 -8.69 11.95 -7.53
CA GLY A 305 -8.61 13.38 -7.24
C GLY A 305 -9.58 14.18 -8.10
N ARG A 306 -10.21 15.21 -7.53
CA ARG A 306 -11.04 16.19 -8.22
C ARG A 306 -10.87 17.58 -7.60
N LYS A 307 -10.37 18.55 -8.35
CA LYS A 307 -10.26 19.96 -7.93
C LYS A 307 -9.60 20.14 -6.54
N GLY A 308 -8.49 19.47 -6.31
CA GLY A 308 -7.75 19.55 -5.02
C GLY A 308 -8.32 18.70 -3.89
N LEU A 309 -9.40 17.95 -4.13
CA LEU A 309 -9.94 16.95 -3.21
C LEU A 309 -9.54 15.56 -3.65
N THR A 310 -9.32 14.69 -2.68
CA THR A 310 -9.20 13.25 -2.91
C THR A 310 -10.37 12.53 -2.26
N TYR A 311 -10.88 11.50 -2.92
CA TYR A 311 -12.00 10.71 -2.47
C TYR A 311 -11.83 9.26 -2.91
N LEU A 312 -12.60 8.38 -2.31
CA LEU A 312 -12.56 6.95 -2.59
C LEU A 312 -13.66 6.56 -3.58
N LEU A 313 -13.37 5.54 -4.38
CA LEU A 313 -14.30 4.95 -5.33
C LEU A 313 -14.05 3.44 -5.42
N ARG A 314 -15.03 2.70 -5.86
CA ARG A 314 -14.91 1.27 -6.13
C ARG A 314 -14.39 1.04 -7.53
N TYR A 315 -13.49 0.08 -7.70
CA TYR A 315 -13.05 -0.39 -9.01
C TYR A 315 -13.29 -1.88 -9.16
N GLU A 316 -13.41 -2.32 -10.40
CA GLU A 316 -13.45 -3.73 -10.78
C GLU A 316 -12.34 -3.99 -11.79
N MET A 317 -11.69 -5.14 -11.64
CA MET A 317 -10.73 -5.65 -12.61
C MET A 317 -11.44 -6.63 -13.54
N ASN A 318 -11.53 -6.27 -14.80
CA ASN A 318 -12.20 -7.06 -15.83
C ASN A 318 -11.15 -7.80 -16.66
N ILE A 319 -11.38 -9.10 -16.85
CA ILE A 319 -10.61 -9.93 -17.75
C ILE A 319 -11.48 -10.21 -18.96
N LYS A 320 -11.05 -9.70 -20.11
CA LYS A 320 -11.64 -10.13 -21.38
C LYS A 320 -10.80 -11.28 -21.92
N LYS A 321 -11.47 -12.42 -22.02
CA LYS A 321 -10.94 -13.57 -22.76
C LYS A 321 -10.97 -13.32 -24.25
#